data_84bd4f5e213d6bbabf7a4ac4fc49f52e
#
_entry.id   84bd4f5e213d6bbabf7a4ac4fc49f52e
#
_cell.length_a   1.000
_cell.length_b   1.000
_cell.length_c   1.000
_cell.angle_alpha   90.00
_cell.angle_beta   90.00
_cell.angle_gamma   90.00
#
_symmetry.space_group_name_H-M   'P 1'
#
loop_
_entity.id
_entity.type
_entity.pdbx_description
1 polymer ?
#
loop_
_entity_poly.entity_id
_entity_poly.type
_entity_poly.pdbx_seq_one_letter_code
_entity_poly.pdbx_strand_id
1 'polypeptide(L)'
;VNTNRDSEGLGGSDPCCNLCSTAYLVDVIHHEQINATFANSVSSRFPKDESYLVAVSGGRDSMALLHFLQSTGYQNLVLCHVNHCLRGAESDADQALVEEAAKSLGLPCEVHSSDVAAHAAASSQSIEAAAREIRYRFFSDVASASNCKQLILAHHADDQVETVLINFFRGSGSRGISGMDQISQRVVNQVELTLIRPFLNLSREAIDRYVSKHDISFREDESNAEEFALRNRIRNRLIPTLAEVFERDIQPAVLRSAELAHRAEQWARNQEAELPRKENGLDVSSLRNMPDALRDRLLLAWLRESGIPDCGFSEVAKITEILISESKPAKTNLPGNHHARRRAGILFLEFPDAEGENPK
;
A
#
# COMPACT_ATOMS: atom_id res chain seq x y z
N VAL A 1 -26.10 -62.73 36.03
CA VAL A 1 -25.81 -61.98 37.26
C VAL A 1 -25.50 -60.57 36.82
N ASN A 2 -26.41 -59.65 37.17
CA ASN A 2 -26.33 -58.19 37.02
C ASN A 2 -25.04 -57.60 37.62
N THR A 3 -24.52 -56.55 36.98
CA THR A 3 -24.27 -55.26 37.64
C THR A 3 -24.06 -54.17 36.60
N ASN A 4 -24.93 -53.16 36.60
CA ASN A 4 -24.76 -51.80 36.10
C ASN A 4 -23.52 -51.15 36.68
N ARG A 5 -22.82 -50.38 35.88
CA ARG A 5 -22.08 -49.19 36.32
C ARG A 5 -22.16 -48.09 35.29
N ASP A 6 -22.84 -47.04 35.69
CA ASP A 6 -22.85 -45.72 35.08
C ASP A 6 -21.42 -45.19 34.97
N SER A 7 -21.08 -44.64 33.79
CA SER A 7 -19.92 -43.76 33.61
C SER A 7 -20.39 -42.42 33.03
N GLU A 8 -20.44 -41.47 33.94
CA GLU A 8 -20.63 -40.06 33.65
C GLU A 8 -19.57 -39.58 32.65
N GLY A 9 -20.06 -39.00 31.57
CA GLY A 9 -19.22 -38.32 30.60
C GLY A 9 -18.75 -36.96 31.12
N LEU A 10 -17.46 -36.84 31.34
CA LEU A 10 -16.79 -35.55 31.48
C LEU A 10 -16.62 -34.94 30.11
N GLY A 11 -17.47 -33.97 29.79
CA GLY A 11 -17.31 -33.09 28.66
C GLY A 11 -16.10 -32.16 28.86
N GLY A 12 -14.97 -32.58 28.30
CA GLY A 12 -13.81 -31.72 28.16
C GLY A 12 -14.06 -30.71 27.04
N SER A 13 -14.41 -29.50 27.38
CA SER A 13 -14.41 -28.39 26.46
C SER A 13 -12.97 -28.05 26.06
N ASP A 14 -12.59 -28.35 24.84
CA ASP A 14 -11.33 -27.99 24.24
C ASP A 14 -11.13 -26.45 24.26
N PRO A 15 -10.07 -25.91 24.88
CA PRO A 15 -9.82 -24.47 24.93
C PRO A 15 -9.31 -23.89 23.58
N CYS A 16 -9.13 -24.71 22.55
CA CYS A 16 -8.66 -24.23 21.23
C CYS A 16 -9.74 -23.56 20.36
N CYS A 17 -11.02 -23.60 20.75
CA CYS A 17 -12.09 -23.08 19.91
C CYS A 17 -12.43 -21.59 20.12
N ASN A 18 -11.79 -20.91 21.10
CA ASN A 18 -12.01 -19.48 21.34
C ASN A 18 -11.22 -18.53 20.41
N LEU A 19 -10.40 -19.07 19.50
CA LEU A 19 -9.78 -18.28 18.43
C LEU A 19 -10.67 -18.16 17.18
N CYS A 20 -11.78 -18.88 17.12
CA CYS A 20 -12.76 -18.79 16.02
C CYS A 20 -13.72 -17.60 16.12
N SER A 21 -13.76 -16.87 17.23
CA SER A 21 -14.66 -15.71 17.36
C SER A 21 -14.14 -14.42 16.71
N THR A 22 -12.94 -14.42 16.15
CA THR A 22 -12.43 -13.33 15.29
C THR A 22 -12.84 -13.46 13.81
N ALA A 23 -13.58 -14.51 13.44
CA ALA A 23 -14.25 -14.64 12.15
C ALA A 23 -15.35 -13.58 11.92
N TYR A 24 -15.67 -12.81 12.94
CA TYR A 24 -16.70 -11.76 12.93
C TYR A 24 -16.28 -10.42 12.32
N LEU A 25 -15.04 -10.26 11.84
CA LEU A 25 -14.60 -8.97 11.30
C LEU A 25 -14.72 -8.84 9.78
N VAL A 26 -15.14 -9.88 9.08
CA VAL A 26 -15.29 -9.84 7.61
C VAL A 26 -16.74 -10.08 7.17
N ASP A 27 -17.58 -10.67 8.03
CA ASP A 27 -18.98 -10.91 7.69
C ASP A 27 -19.86 -9.74 8.10
N VAL A 28 -20.54 -9.21 7.10
CA VAL A 28 -21.69 -8.30 7.20
C VAL A 28 -21.38 -6.93 7.79
N ILE A 29 -20.67 -6.12 7.05
CA ILE A 29 -20.72 -4.67 7.28
C ILE A 29 -22.06 -4.16 6.74
N HIS A 30 -23.08 -4.11 7.59
CA HIS A 30 -24.30 -3.39 7.32
C HIS A 30 -24.00 -1.90 7.09
N HIS A 31 -24.83 -1.24 6.31
CA HIS A 31 -24.69 0.19 5.96
C HIS A 31 -24.40 1.11 7.17
N GLU A 32 -24.96 0.80 8.35
CA GLU A 32 -24.67 1.50 9.60
C GLU A 32 -23.21 1.32 10.06
N GLN A 33 -22.54 0.25 9.67
CA GLN A 33 -21.14 0.00 10.03
C GLN A 33 -20.16 0.72 9.09
N ILE A 34 -20.51 1.05 7.84
CA ILE A 34 -19.68 1.93 6.99
C ILE A 34 -19.56 3.28 7.69
N ASN A 35 -20.68 3.85 8.12
CA ASN A 35 -20.70 5.10 8.87
C ASN A 35 -19.97 4.99 10.21
N ALA A 36 -20.13 3.89 10.95
CA ALA A 36 -19.49 3.69 12.25
C ALA A 36 -17.98 3.43 12.11
N THR A 37 -17.53 2.61 11.14
CA THR A 37 -16.11 2.32 10.91
C THR A 37 -15.38 3.57 10.43
N PHE A 38 -15.99 4.35 9.53
CA PHE A 38 -15.43 5.59 9.04
C PHE A 38 -15.45 6.68 10.11
N ALA A 39 -16.57 6.86 10.81
CA ALA A 39 -16.71 7.85 11.88
C ALA A 39 -15.66 7.63 12.99
N ASN A 40 -15.38 6.40 13.35
CA ASN A 40 -14.47 6.08 14.44
C ASN A 40 -12.99 6.09 14.04
N SER A 41 -12.65 5.79 12.78
CA SER A 41 -11.24 5.65 12.35
C SER A 41 -10.70 6.83 11.58
N VAL A 42 -11.54 7.53 10.83
CA VAL A 42 -11.11 8.60 9.90
C VAL A 42 -11.53 9.98 10.37
N SER A 43 -12.78 10.16 10.82
CA SER A 43 -13.30 11.49 11.15
C SER A 43 -12.58 12.18 12.33
N SER A 44 -12.02 11.42 13.27
CA SER A 44 -11.24 11.98 14.38
C SER A 44 -9.86 12.50 13.95
N ARG A 45 -9.31 11.99 12.84
CA ARG A 45 -7.99 12.36 12.31
C ARG A 45 -8.06 13.32 11.12
N PHE A 46 -9.22 13.42 10.48
CA PHE A 46 -9.44 14.22 9.27
C PHE A 46 -10.68 15.09 9.48
N PRO A 47 -10.50 16.29 10.06
CA PRO A 47 -11.57 17.24 10.31
C PRO A 47 -12.33 17.60 9.03
N LYS A 48 -13.65 17.76 9.11
CA LYS A 48 -14.51 18.00 7.93
C LYS A 48 -14.41 19.42 7.36
N ASP A 49 -13.85 20.32 8.14
CA ASP A 49 -13.60 21.72 7.83
C ASP A 49 -12.27 21.97 7.13
N GLU A 50 -11.39 20.97 7.08
CA GLU A 50 -10.14 21.03 6.30
C GLU A 50 -10.38 20.71 4.82
N SER A 51 -9.41 21.10 3.99
CA SER A 51 -9.46 20.86 2.54
C SER A 51 -8.80 19.53 2.17
N TYR A 52 -9.38 18.81 1.21
CA TYR A 52 -8.88 17.53 0.72
C TYR A 52 -8.91 17.45 -0.79
N LEU A 53 -7.86 16.87 -1.36
CA LEU A 53 -7.88 16.39 -2.74
C LEU A 53 -8.57 15.02 -2.77
N VAL A 54 -9.44 14.79 -3.73
CA VAL A 54 -10.13 13.52 -3.92
C VAL A 54 -9.84 13.00 -5.31
N ALA A 55 -9.18 11.86 -5.41
CA ALA A 55 -8.93 11.22 -6.70
C ALA A 55 -10.22 10.53 -7.19
N VAL A 56 -10.77 11.02 -8.31
CA VAL A 56 -12.02 10.53 -8.88
C VAL A 56 -11.77 10.07 -10.33
N SER A 57 -11.96 8.77 -10.59
CA SER A 57 -11.78 8.19 -11.93
C SER A 57 -13.06 8.17 -12.79
N GLY A 58 -14.23 8.42 -12.19
CA GLY A 58 -15.53 8.19 -12.80
C GLY A 58 -16.06 6.76 -12.58
N GLY A 59 -15.20 5.85 -12.14
CA GLY A 59 -15.58 4.48 -11.80
C GLY A 59 -16.30 4.35 -10.45
N ARG A 60 -16.96 3.22 -10.25
CA ARG A 60 -17.82 2.88 -9.10
C ARG A 60 -17.25 3.29 -7.74
N ASP A 61 -16.04 2.82 -7.43
CA ASP A 61 -15.45 3.00 -6.10
C ASP A 61 -15.15 4.47 -5.80
N SER A 62 -14.68 5.22 -6.81
CA SER A 62 -14.38 6.64 -6.67
C SER A 62 -15.62 7.51 -6.57
N MET A 63 -16.68 7.18 -7.31
CA MET A 63 -17.97 7.88 -7.22
C MET A 63 -18.69 7.56 -5.92
N ALA A 64 -18.62 6.32 -5.44
CA ALA A 64 -19.11 5.94 -4.11
C ALA A 64 -18.39 6.72 -3.01
N LEU A 65 -17.06 6.85 -3.10
CA LEU A 65 -16.27 7.62 -2.13
C LEU A 65 -16.66 9.09 -2.14
N LEU A 66 -16.79 9.71 -3.30
CA LEU A 66 -17.21 11.11 -3.43
C LEU A 66 -18.57 11.34 -2.77
N HIS A 67 -19.58 10.52 -3.10
CA HIS A 67 -20.90 10.59 -2.50
C HIS A 67 -20.84 10.39 -0.97
N PHE A 68 -20.02 9.44 -0.51
CA PHE A 68 -19.86 9.18 0.92
C PHE A 68 -19.27 10.38 1.66
N LEU A 69 -18.22 11.02 1.14
CA LEU A 69 -17.62 12.21 1.73
C LEU A 69 -18.62 13.35 1.84
N GLN A 70 -19.38 13.63 0.77
CA GLN A 70 -20.40 14.64 0.74
C GLN A 70 -21.53 14.37 1.74
N SER A 71 -22.06 13.14 1.75
CA SER A 71 -23.15 12.74 2.65
C SER A 71 -22.76 12.77 4.13
N THR A 72 -21.46 12.64 4.43
CA THR A 72 -20.92 12.73 5.79
C THR A 72 -20.48 14.13 6.19
N GLY A 73 -20.61 15.13 5.30
CA GLY A 73 -20.43 16.54 5.60
C GLY A 73 -19.04 17.12 5.31
N TYR A 74 -18.24 16.46 4.48
CA TYR A 74 -17.00 17.05 3.93
C TYR A 74 -17.38 18.02 2.80
N GLN A 75 -17.06 19.30 2.96
CA GLN A 75 -17.44 20.35 2.02
C GLN A 75 -16.26 20.90 1.21
N ASN A 76 -15.07 20.91 1.80
CA ASN A 76 -13.87 21.49 1.19
C ASN A 76 -13.08 20.44 0.40
N LEU A 77 -13.69 19.95 -0.69
CA LEU A 77 -13.09 18.93 -1.56
C LEU A 77 -12.67 19.54 -2.88
N VAL A 78 -11.50 19.15 -3.39
CA VAL A 78 -11.03 19.41 -4.76
C VAL A 78 -10.97 18.08 -5.49
N LEU A 79 -11.79 17.90 -6.53
CA LEU A 79 -11.79 16.68 -7.31
C LEU A 79 -10.57 16.69 -8.26
N CYS A 80 -9.87 15.56 -8.32
CA CYS A 80 -8.70 15.37 -9.17
C CYS A 80 -8.95 14.20 -10.10
N HIS A 81 -9.07 14.47 -11.40
CA HIS A 81 -9.27 13.47 -12.45
C HIS A 81 -8.08 13.42 -13.41
N VAL A 82 -7.65 12.20 -13.77
CA VAL A 82 -6.64 12.00 -14.82
C VAL A 82 -7.24 11.19 -15.94
N ASN A 83 -7.38 11.83 -17.10
CA ASN A 83 -7.73 11.19 -18.36
C ASN A 83 -6.44 10.62 -19.00
N HIS A 84 -6.29 9.30 -18.96
CA HIS A 84 -5.11 8.61 -19.47
C HIS A 84 -5.07 8.46 -21.00
N CYS A 85 -6.12 8.89 -21.71
CA CYS A 85 -6.29 8.82 -23.17
C CYS A 85 -6.10 7.40 -23.76
N LEU A 86 -6.34 6.35 -22.95
CA LEU A 86 -6.12 4.96 -23.38
C LEU A 86 -7.31 4.39 -24.18
N ARG A 87 -8.53 4.93 -24.01
CA ARG A 87 -9.77 4.40 -24.55
C ARG A 87 -10.55 5.41 -25.41
N GLY A 88 -9.88 6.49 -25.88
CA GLY A 88 -10.52 7.52 -26.69
C GLY A 88 -11.80 8.06 -26.05
N ALA A 89 -12.93 8.01 -26.78
CA ALA A 89 -14.22 8.55 -26.33
C ALA A 89 -14.71 8.02 -24.97
N GLU A 90 -14.36 6.80 -24.58
CA GLU A 90 -14.73 6.25 -23.26
C GLU A 90 -13.97 6.98 -22.13
N SER A 91 -12.69 7.30 -22.34
CA SER A 91 -11.93 8.08 -21.37
C SER A 91 -12.45 9.51 -21.25
N ASP A 92 -12.90 10.10 -22.35
CA ASP A 92 -13.51 11.45 -22.38
C ASP A 92 -14.89 11.44 -21.67
N ALA A 93 -15.65 10.36 -21.82
CA ALA A 93 -16.94 10.20 -21.15
C ALA A 93 -16.77 10.01 -19.61
N ASP A 94 -15.69 9.34 -19.15
CA ASP A 94 -15.36 9.27 -17.73
C ASP A 94 -15.04 10.66 -17.17
N GLN A 95 -14.25 11.45 -17.89
CA GLN A 95 -13.95 12.83 -17.54
C GLN A 95 -15.22 13.67 -17.44
N ALA A 96 -16.09 13.60 -18.44
CA ALA A 96 -17.34 14.36 -18.48
C ALA A 96 -18.23 14.02 -17.27
N LEU A 97 -18.33 12.75 -16.89
CA LEU A 97 -19.08 12.34 -15.69
C LEU A 97 -18.53 12.98 -14.42
N VAL A 98 -17.20 13.02 -14.26
CA VAL A 98 -16.56 13.63 -13.08
C VAL A 98 -16.77 15.14 -13.05
N GLU A 99 -16.63 15.81 -14.18
CA GLU A 99 -16.87 17.26 -14.30
C GLU A 99 -18.33 17.63 -14.02
N GLU A 100 -19.28 16.82 -14.49
CA GLU A 100 -20.71 17.00 -14.21
C GLU A 100 -21.02 16.80 -12.71
N ALA A 101 -20.46 15.76 -12.09
CA ALA A 101 -20.58 15.54 -10.66
C ALA A 101 -20.00 16.71 -9.84
N ALA A 102 -18.82 17.19 -10.21
CA ALA A 102 -18.20 18.36 -9.57
C ALA A 102 -19.09 19.60 -9.66
N LYS A 103 -19.63 19.89 -10.86
CA LYS A 103 -20.54 21.00 -11.11
C LYS A 103 -21.81 20.88 -10.29
N SER A 104 -22.41 19.70 -10.23
CA SER A 104 -23.66 19.47 -9.47
C SER A 104 -23.47 19.67 -7.97
N LEU A 105 -22.28 19.35 -7.44
CA LEU A 105 -21.91 19.49 -6.04
C LEU A 105 -21.31 20.87 -5.70
N GLY A 106 -21.06 21.71 -6.71
CA GLY A 106 -20.41 23.02 -6.52
C GLY A 106 -18.95 22.91 -6.07
N LEU A 107 -18.25 21.83 -6.45
CA LEU A 107 -16.87 21.55 -6.07
C LEU A 107 -15.90 21.92 -7.20
N PRO A 108 -14.70 22.42 -6.88
CA PRO A 108 -13.62 22.56 -7.87
C PRO A 108 -13.18 21.19 -8.40
N CYS A 109 -12.86 21.14 -9.70
CA CYS A 109 -12.39 19.96 -10.39
C CYS A 109 -11.14 20.28 -11.22
N GLU A 110 -10.04 19.61 -10.87
CA GLU A 110 -8.78 19.68 -11.60
C GLU A 110 -8.67 18.45 -12.50
N VAL A 111 -8.42 18.66 -13.77
CA VAL A 111 -8.33 17.60 -14.79
C VAL A 111 -6.97 17.65 -15.47
N HIS A 112 -6.37 16.49 -15.66
CA HIS A 112 -5.15 16.31 -16.43
C HIS A 112 -5.36 15.24 -17.50
N SER A 113 -5.08 15.57 -18.77
CA SER A 113 -5.13 14.60 -19.87
C SER A 113 -3.71 14.29 -20.34
N SER A 114 -3.38 13.03 -20.51
CA SER A 114 -2.04 12.59 -20.94
C SER A 114 -2.12 11.28 -21.74
N ASP A 115 -1.39 11.21 -22.83
CA ASP A 115 -1.18 9.97 -23.58
C ASP A 115 -0.20 9.07 -22.83
N VAL A 116 -0.76 8.20 -21.99
CA VAL A 116 0.02 7.26 -21.17
C VAL A 116 0.76 6.24 -22.01
N ALA A 117 0.22 5.85 -23.18
CA ALA A 117 0.88 4.86 -24.05
C ALA A 117 2.17 5.44 -24.63
N ALA A 118 2.13 6.69 -25.10
CA ALA A 118 3.31 7.40 -25.59
C ALA A 118 4.35 7.59 -24.46
N HIS A 119 3.91 7.97 -23.26
CA HIS A 119 4.80 8.13 -22.10
C HIS A 119 5.47 6.80 -21.69
N ALA A 120 4.72 5.71 -21.61
CA ALA A 120 5.22 4.39 -21.30
C ALA A 120 6.29 3.91 -22.29
N ALA A 121 6.05 4.14 -23.60
CA ALA A 121 6.99 3.81 -24.67
C ALA A 121 8.30 4.61 -24.55
N ALA A 122 8.18 5.93 -24.28
CA ALA A 122 9.35 6.81 -24.15
C ALA A 122 10.20 6.49 -22.90
N SER A 123 9.58 6.05 -21.81
CA SER A 123 10.26 5.76 -20.54
C SER A 123 10.60 4.29 -20.35
N SER A 124 10.30 3.40 -21.31
CA SER A 124 10.47 1.93 -21.20
C SER A 124 9.78 1.34 -19.97
N GLN A 125 8.65 1.88 -19.58
CA GLN A 125 7.84 1.43 -18.46
C GLN A 125 6.62 0.62 -18.92
N SER A 126 6.00 -0.12 -18.00
CA SER A 126 4.66 -0.65 -18.24
C SER A 126 3.62 0.48 -18.24
N ILE A 127 2.51 0.30 -18.98
CA ILE A 127 1.39 1.26 -19.01
C ILE A 127 0.89 1.54 -17.59
N GLU A 128 0.79 0.53 -16.72
CA GLU A 128 0.36 0.69 -15.32
C GLU A 128 1.33 1.57 -14.52
N ALA A 129 2.65 1.37 -14.69
CA ALA A 129 3.68 2.18 -14.02
C ALA A 129 3.65 3.63 -14.50
N ALA A 130 3.56 3.84 -15.82
CA ALA A 130 3.47 5.16 -16.45
C ALA A 130 2.21 5.90 -16.01
N ALA A 131 1.04 5.25 -16.05
CA ALA A 131 -0.22 5.81 -15.57
C ALA A 131 -0.15 6.21 -14.09
N ARG A 132 0.49 5.36 -13.26
CA ARG A 132 0.69 5.66 -11.85
C ARG A 132 1.63 6.86 -11.65
N GLU A 133 2.72 6.94 -12.39
CA GLU A 133 3.66 8.06 -12.32
C GLU A 133 2.98 9.39 -12.69
N ILE A 134 2.31 9.45 -13.84
CA ILE A 134 1.57 10.62 -14.31
C ILE A 134 0.55 11.08 -13.28
N ARG A 135 -0.25 10.15 -12.74
CA ARG A 135 -1.28 10.42 -11.75
C ARG A 135 -0.71 11.05 -10.48
N TYR A 136 0.37 10.50 -9.92
CA TYR A 136 0.95 11.05 -8.70
C TYR A 136 1.69 12.36 -8.94
N ARG A 137 2.28 12.57 -10.11
CA ARG A 137 2.84 13.86 -10.51
C ARG A 137 1.77 14.94 -10.54
N PHE A 138 0.66 14.67 -11.22
CA PHE A 138 -0.48 15.57 -11.27
C PHE A 138 -1.03 15.89 -9.86
N PHE A 139 -1.21 14.90 -9.00
CA PHE A 139 -1.66 15.14 -7.63
C PHE A 139 -0.67 16.00 -6.83
N SER A 140 0.62 15.85 -7.06
CA SER A 140 1.65 16.70 -6.46
C SER A 140 1.54 18.15 -6.92
N ASP A 141 1.28 18.37 -8.22
CA ASP A 141 1.14 19.70 -8.81
C ASP A 141 -0.11 20.41 -8.25
N VAL A 142 -1.25 19.71 -8.20
CA VAL A 142 -2.49 20.23 -7.59
C VAL A 142 -2.30 20.50 -6.10
N ALA A 143 -1.62 19.61 -5.38
CA ALA A 143 -1.34 19.78 -3.95
C ALA A 143 -0.51 21.05 -3.67
N SER A 144 0.46 21.33 -4.54
CA SER A 144 1.29 22.54 -4.45
C SER A 144 0.47 23.80 -4.75
N ALA A 145 -0.35 23.77 -5.80
CA ALA A 145 -1.16 24.90 -6.21
C ALA A 145 -2.27 25.25 -5.20
N SER A 146 -2.90 24.25 -4.62
CA SER A 146 -3.99 24.41 -3.62
C SER A 146 -3.51 24.50 -2.17
N ASN A 147 -2.21 24.32 -1.93
CA ASN A 147 -1.62 24.17 -0.59
C ASN A 147 -2.32 23.08 0.26
N CYS A 148 -2.81 22.02 -0.41
CA CYS A 148 -3.49 20.90 0.22
C CYS A 148 -2.73 19.60 -0.07
N LYS A 149 -2.10 19.00 0.96
CA LYS A 149 -1.27 17.79 0.82
C LYS A 149 -2.02 16.50 1.14
N GLN A 150 -3.28 16.58 1.50
CA GLN A 150 -4.10 15.44 1.91
C GLN A 150 -4.89 14.93 0.71
N LEU A 151 -4.58 13.69 0.27
CA LEU A 151 -5.18 13.06 -0.91
C LEU A 151 -5.99 11.83 -0.51
N ILE A 152 -7.29 11.85 -0.80
CA ILE A 152 -8.20 10.73 -0.53
C ILE A 152 -8.31 9.83 -1.76
N LEU A 153 -8.20 8.52 -1.55
CA LEU A 153 -8.17 7.49 -2.58
C LEU A 153 -9.21 6.40 -2.29
N ALA A 154 -9.89 5.89 -3.29
CA ALA A 154 -10.95 4.89 -3.18
C ALA A 154 -10.45 3.44 -3.15
N HIS A 155 -9.22 3.18 -2.67
CA HIS A 155 -8.75 1.80 -2.52
C HIS A 155 -9.59 1.04 -1.49
N HIS A 156 -9.92 -0.22 -1.78
CA HIS A 156 -10.76 -1.08 -0.94
C HIS A 156 -10.07 -2.43 -0.61
N ALA A 157 -10.77 -3.31 0.09
CA ALA A 157 -10.20 -4.57 0.59
C ALA A 157 -9.67 -5.49 -0.52
N ASP A 158 -10.32 -5.53 -1.67
CA ASP A 158 -9.86 -6.36 -2.78
C ASP A 158 -8.53 -5.83 -3.36
N ASP A 159 -8.35 -4.49 -3.45
CA ASP A 159 -7.06 -3.89 -3.82
C ASP A 159 -5.96 -4.24 -2.81
N GLN A 160 -6.33 -4.37 -1.53
CA GLN A 160 -5.43 -4.81 -0.47
C GLN A 160 -4.99 -6.25 -0.71
N VAL A 161 -5.93 -7.16 -1.01
CA VAL A 161 -5.63 -8.57 -1.34
C VAL A 161 -4.68 -8.65 -2.53
N GLU A 162 -4.97 -7.93 -3.62
CA GLU A 162 -4.10 -7.88 -4.80
C GLU A 162 -2.69 -7.40 -4.44
N THR A 163 -2.59 -6.33 -3.67
CA THR A 163 -1.31 -5.75 -3.26
C THR A 163 -0.50 -6.73 -2.41
N VAL A 164 -1.16 -7.41 -1.47
CA VAL A 164 -0.53 -8.42 -0.61
C VAL A 164 -0.01 -9.59 -1.44
N LEU A 165 -0.83 -10.13 -2.35
CA LEU A 165 -0.42 -11.24 -3.22
C LEU A 165 0.74 -10.85 -4.15
N ILE A 166 0.70 -9.66 -4.76
CA ILE A 166 1.81 -9.15 -5.58
C ILE A 166 3.10 -9.09 -4.77
N ASN A 167 3.04 -8.52 -3.57
CA ASN A 167 4.20 -8.36 -2.71
C ASN A 167 4.73 -9.71 -2.21
N PHE A 168 3.84 -10.63 -1.87
CA PHE A 168 4.21 -11.98 -1.46
C PHE A 168 5.01 -12.70 -2.56
N PHE A 169 4.49 -12.72 -3.80
CA PHE A 169 5.17 -13.38 -4.93
C PHE A 169 6.41 -12.64 -5.42
N ARG A 170 6.60 -11.38 -5.05
CA ARG A 170 7.86 -10.64 -5.25
C ARG A 170 8.90 -10.91 -4.17
N GLY A 171 8.57 -11.73 -3.15
CA GLY A 171 9.48 -12.00 -2.04
C GLY A 171 9.62 -10.82 -1.08
N SER A 172 8.64 -9.92 -1.02
CA SER A 172 8.65 -8.81 -0.07
C SER A 172 8.53 -9.35 1.36
N GLY A 173 9.33 -8.83 2.28
CA GLY A 173 9.25 -9.18 3.70
C GLY A 173 7.93 -8.75 4.36
N SER A 174 7.86 -8.86 5.69
CA SER A 174 6.68 -8.56 6.50
C SER A 174 6.03 -7.22 6.17
N ARG A 175 6.84 -6.17 5.91
CA ARG A 175 6.36 -4.86 5.47
C ARG A 175 5.59 -4.90 4.14
N GLY A 176 6.03 -5.73 3.18
CA GLY A 176 5.31 -5.88 1.91
C GLY A 176 4.02 -6.66 2.06
N ILE A 177 4.03 -7.69 2.92
CA ILE A 177 2.87 -8.53 3.22
C ILE A 177 1.83 -7.76 4.05
N SER A 178 2.22 -6.74 4.82
CA SER A 178 1.27 -5.87 5.53
C SER A 178 0.37 -5.05 4.57
N GLY A 179 0.72 -5.02 3.28
CA GLY A 179 -0.06 -4.34 2.26
C GLY A 179 -0.01 -2.81 2.33
N MET A 180 -1.14 -2.17 2.06
CA MET A 180 -1.28 -0.72 2.13
C MET A 180 -1.72 -0.29 3.53
N ASP A 181 -1.17 0.82 4.02
CA ASP A 181 -1.66 1.49 5.21
C ASP A 181 -2.90 2.34 4.88
N GLN A 182 -3.84 2.45 5.80
CA GLN A 182 -5.01 3.32 5.66
C GLN A 182 -4.58 4.78 5.48
N ILE A 183 -3.49 5.16 6.14
CA ILE A 183 -2.85 6.47 6.01
C ILE A 183 -1.36 6.22 5.73
N SER A 184 -0.83 6.83 4.69
CA SER A 184 0.60 6.73 4.37
C SER A 184 1.14 8.03 3.78
N GLN A 185 2.43 8.27 3.91
CA GLN A 185 3.12 9.38 3.29
C GLN A 185 3.76 8.94 1.96
N ARG A 186 3.77 9.85 0.99
CA ARG A 186 4.45 9.66 -0.28
C ARG A 186 5.05 10.97 -0.76
N VAL A 187 6.35 10.99 -0.98
CA VAL A 187 7.04 12.14 -1.58
C VAL A 187 7.02 12.01 -3.11
N VAL A 188 6.54 13.06 -3.79
CA VAL A 188 6.53 13.18 -5.25
C VAL A 188 6.94 14.60 -5.60
N ASN A 189 7.97 14.77 -6.44
CA ASN A 189 8.49 16.10 -6.83
C ASN A 189 8.75 17.03 -5.62
N GLN A 190 9.33 16.49 -4.55
CA GLN A 190 9.58 17.19 -3.27
C GLN A 190 8.34 17.59 -2.47
N VAL A 191 7.14 17.21 -2.93
CA VAL A 191 5.88 17.39 -2.18
C VAL A 191 5.58 16.12 -1.40
N GLU A 192 5.40 16.23 -0.11
CA GLU A 192 4.96 15.13 0.74
C GLU A 192 3.43 15.08 0.77
N LEU A 193 2.85 14.07 0.10
CA LEU A 193 1.43 13.80 0.08
C LEU A 193 1.05 12.85 1.21
N THR A 194 0.00 13.18 1.96
CA THR A 194 -0.68 12.27 2.89
C THR A 194 -1.79 11.53 2.15
N LEU A 195 -1.60 10.25 1.89
CA LEU A 195 -2.56 9.39 1.21
C LEU A 195 -3.52 8.78 2.23
N ILE A 196 -4.82 8.98 2.04
CA ILE A 196 -5.89 8.53 2.92
C ILE A 196 -6.78 7.56 2.15
N ARG A 197 -7.06 6.37 2.71
CA ARG A 197 -7.84 5.30 2.06
C ARG A 197 -8.99 4.89 2.98
N PRO A 198 -10.10 5.63 2.97
CA PRO A 198 -11.22 5.37 3.87
C PRO A 198 -11.86 4.00 3.67
N PHE A 199 -11.88 3.51 2.43
CA PHE A 199 -12.53 2.28 2.02
C PHE A 199 -11.64 1.04 2.12
N LEU A 200 -10.38 1.16 2.59
CA LEU A 200 -9.40 0.08 2.55
C LEU A 200 -9.86 -1.22 3.25
N ASN A 201 -10.75 -1.10 4.23
CA ASN A 201 -11.30 -2.22 4.98
C ASN A 201 -12.72 -2.63 4.52
N LEU A 202 -13.24 -2.01 3.45
CA LEU A 202 -14.54 -2.36 2.88
C LEU A 202 -14.38 -3.33 1.73
N SER A 203 -15.23 -4.37 1.69
CA SER A 203 -15.29 -5.26 0.53
C SER A 203 -15.97 -4.56 -0.66
N ARG A 204 -15.63 -5.00 -1.86
CA ARG A 204 -16.29 -4.52 -3.08
C ARG A 204 -17.80 -4.69 -3.02
N GLU A 205 -18.29 -5.82 -2.49
CA GLU A 205 -19.72 -6.04 -2.31
C GLU A 205 -20.40 -5.01 -1.40
N ALA A 206 -19.69 -4.52 -0.37
CA ALA A 206 -20.21 -3.45 0.49
C ALA A 206 -20.34 -2.14 -0.27
N ILE A 207 -19.40 -1.84 -1.16
CA ILE A 207 -19.42 -0.65 -2.03
C ILE A 207 -20.55 -0.81 -3.07
N ASP A 208 -20.73 -1.99 -3.67
CA ASP A 208 -21.80 -2.27 -4.63
C ASP A 208 -23.19 -2.07 -4.02
N ARG A 209 -23.39 -2.55 -2.79
CA ARG A 209 -24.63 -2.31 -2.05
C ARG A 209 -24.87 -0.83 -1.75
N TYR A 210 -23.80 -0.10 -1.40
CA TYR A 210 -23.87 1.33 -1.15
C TYR A 210 -24.28 2.10 -2.41
N VAL A 211 -23.61 1.82 -3.53
CA VAL A 211 -23.90 2.43 -4.84
C VAL A 211 -25.35 2.19 -5.25
N SER A 212 -25.80 0.94 -5.16
CA SER A 212 -27.19 0.56 -5.53
C SER A 212 -28.23 1.23 -4.61
N LYS A 213 -27.95 1.33 -3.31
CA LYS A 213 -28.86 1.95 -2.35
C LYS A 213 -29.04 3.45 -2.58
N HIS A 214 -28.00 4.14 -3.01
CA HIS A 214 -27.99 5.59 -3.18
C HIS A 214 -28.13 6.03 -4.64
N ASP A 215 -28.36 5.09 -5.56
CA ASP A 215 -28.53 5.32 -7.01
C ASP A 215 -27.38 6.19 -7.57
N ILE A 216 -26.14 5.82 -7.22
CA ILE A 216 -24.96 6.58 -7.60
C ILE A 216 -24.60 6.27 -9.04
N SER A 217 -24.55 7.31 -9.89
CA SER A 217 -24.11 7.18 -11.27
C SER A 217 -22.59 6.97 -11.33
N PHE A 218 -22.16 5.99 -12.11
CA PHE A 218 -20.75 5.68 -12.38
C PHE A 218 -20.61 5.06 -13.77
N ARG A 219 -19.40 4.95 -14.26
CA ARG A 219 -19.09 4.23 -15.49
C ARG A 219 -18.31 2.95 -15.17
N GLU A 220 -18.65 1.87 -15.85
CA GLU A 220 -17.87 0.65 -15.76
C GLU A 220 -16.62 0.76 -16.64
N ASP A 221 -15.48 0.42 -16.08
CA ASP A 221 -14.22 0.40 -16.81
C ASP A 221 -14.04 -0.97 -17.47
N GLU A 222 -14.34 -1.06 -18.77
CA GLU A 222 -14.17 -2.29 -19.56
C GLU A 222 -12.71 -2.76 -19.60
N SER A 223 -11.73 -1.87 -19.39
CA SER A 223 -10.30 -2.26 -19.30
C SER A 223 -9.98 -3.12 -18.09
N ASN A 224 -10.88 -3.22 -17.10
CA ASN A 224 -10.77 -4.22 -16.02
C ASN A 224 -10.81 -5.67 -16.53
N ALA A 225 -11.31 -5.89 -17.74
CA ALA A 225 -11.30 -7.19 -18.42
C ALA A 225 -9.97 -7.47 -19.16
N GLU A 226 -9.12 -6.45 -19.39
CA GLU A 226 -7.85 -6.63 -20.10
C GLU A 226 -6.82 -7.32 -19.24
N GLU A 227 -6.34 -8.48 -19.68
CA GLU A 227 -5.39 -9.33 -18.96
C GLU A 227 -3.94 -8.83 -18.95
N PHE A 228 -3.64 -7.72 -19.59
CA PHE A 228 -2.27 -7.20 -19.72
C PHE A 228 -1.71 -6.69 -18.38
N ALA A 229 -2.53 -6.12 -17.50
CA ALA A 229 -2.09 -5.65 -16.21
C ALA A 229 -1.95 -6.83 -15.21
N LEU A 230 -0.86 -6.86 -14.45
CA LEU A 230 -0.62 -7.88 -13.43
C LEU A 230 -1.77 -7.97 -12.42
N ARG A 231 -2.34 -6.84 -12.02
CA ARG A 231 -3.47 -6.77 -11.09
C ARG A 231 -4.71 -7.46 -11.65
N ASN A 232 -5.04 -7.23 -12.93
CA ASN A 232 -6.18 -7.86 -13.57
C ASN A 232 -6.00 -9.39 -13.66
N ARG A 233 -4.78 -9.87 -13.92
CA ARG A 233 -4.50 -11.33 -13.91
C ARG A 233 -4.65 -11.93 -12.51
N ILE A 234 -4.25 -11.21 -11.47
CA ILE A 234 -4.46 -11.67 -10.09
C ILE A 234 -5.95 -11.73 -9.75
N ARG A 235 -6.68 -10.64 -10.03
CA ARG A 235 -8.12 -10.53 -9.78
C ARG A 235 -8.93 -11.59 -10.54
N ASN A 236 -8.68 -11.71 -11.85
CA ASN A 236 -9.53 -12.48 -12.75
C ASN A 236 -9.13 -13.96 -12.88
N ARG A 237 -7.87 -14.31 -12.53
CA ARG A 237 -7.36 -15.68 -12.65
C ARG A 237 -6.83 -16.25 -11.34
N LEU A 238 -5.88 -15.59 -10.69
CA LEU A 238 -5.21 -16.18 -9.53
C LEU A 238 -6.15 -16.34 -8.34
N ILE A 239 -6.89 -15.30 -7.97
CA ILE A 239 -7.83 -15.35 -6.84
C ILE A 239 -8.91 -16.41 -7.06
N PRO A 240 -9.60 -16.48 -8.22
CA PRO A 240 -10.57 -17.53 -8.49
C PRO A 240 -9.95 -18.94 -8.46
N THR A 241 -8.76 -19.14 -9.06
CA THR A 241 -8.07 -20.43 -9.03
C THR A 241 -7.73 -20.87 -7.60
N LEU A 242 -7.26 -19.93 -6.77
CA LEU A 242 -7.00 -20.24 -5.36
C LEU A 242 -8.29 -20.58 -4.61
N ALA A 243 -9.38 -19.87 -4.87
CA ALA A 243 -10.66 -20.16 -4.25
C ALA A 243 -11.19 -21.56 -4.65
N GLU A 244 -11.00 -21.97 -5.90
CA GLU A 244 -11.31 -23.33 -6.37
C GLU A 244 -10.44 -24.38 -5.68
N VAL A 245 -9.11 -24.20 -5.65
CA VAL A 245 -8.16 -25.16 -5.04
C VAL A 245 -8.40 -25.35 -3.55
N PHE A 246 -8.72 -24.27 -2.84
CA PHE A 246 -8.96 -24.31 -1.38
C PHE A 246 -10.43 -24.52 -1.02
N GLU A 247 -11.33 -24.66 -2.00
CA GLU A 247 -12.78 -24.84 -1.85
C GLU A 247 -13.43 -23.79 -0.91
N ARG A 248 -12.89 -22.57 -0.93
CA ARG A 248 -13.36 -21.44 -0.11
C ARG A 248 -12.85 -20.10 -0.62
N ASP A 249 -13.49 -19.02 -0.21
CA ASP A 249 -12.95 -17.68 -0.40
C ASP A 249 -11.64 -17.52 0.39
N ILE A 250 -10.56 -17.15 -0.33
CA ILE A 250 -9.23 -16.96 0.25
C ILE A 250 -8.97 -15.52 0.71
N GLN A 251 -9.77 -14.57 0.24
CA GLN A 251 -9.54 -13.15 0.51
C GLN A 251 -9.53 -12.83 2.00
N PRO A 252 -10.48 -13.34 2.83
CA PRO A 252 -10.45 -13.11 4.27
C PRO A 252 -9.18 -13.64 4.95
N ALA A 253 -8.63 -14.75 4.44
CA ALA A 253 -7.38 -15.30 5.00
C ALA A 253 -6.17 -14.43 4.64
N VAL A 254 -6.11 -13.91 3.41
CA VAL A 254 -5.06 -12.97 2.96
C VAL A 254 -5.14 -11.68 3.78
N LEU A 255 -6.32 -11.09 3.96
CA LEU A 255 -6.52 -9.87 4.77
C LEU A 255 -6.11 -10.07 6.23
N ARG A 256 -6.46 -11.20 6.85
CA ARG A 256 -6.00 -11.52 8.22
C ARG A 256 -4.48 -11.63 8.32
N SER A 257 -3.85 -12.25 7.33
CA SER A 257 -2.39 -12.37 7.29
C SER A 257 -1.72 -10.99 7.13
N ALA A 258 -2.30 -10.13 6.30
CA ALA A 258 -1.85 -8.74 6.15
C ALA A 258 -1.99 -7.94 7.45
N GLU A 259 -3.11 -8.06 8.14
CA GLU A 259 -3.35 -7.39 9.43
C GLU A 259 -2.37 -7.86 10.51
N LEU A 260 -2.09 -9.17 10.60
CA LEU A 260 -1.11 -9.71 11.54
C LEU A 260 0.31 -9.20 11.21
N ALA A 261 0.67 -9.18 9.93
CA ALA A 261 1.95 -8.62 9.48
C ALA A 261 2.03 -7.11 9.79
N HIS A 262 0.93 -6.36 9.59
CA HIS A 262 0.85 -4.94 9.92
C HIS A 262 1.09 -4.67 11.41
N ARG A 263 0.44 -5.43 12.29
CA ARG A 263 0.65 -5.32 13.76
C ARG A 263 2.08 -5.65 14.16
N ALA A 264 2.67 -6.68 13.56
CA ALA A 264 4.06 -7.04 13.81
C ALA A 264 5.02 -5.92 13.34
N GLU A 265 4.74 -5.32 12.17
CA GLU A 265 5.49 -4.18 11.66
C GLU A 265 5.36 -2.93 12.54
N GLN A 266 4.16 -2.62 13.02
CA GLN A 266 3.96 -1.51 13.96
C GLN A 266 4.71 -1.73 15.26
N TRP A 267 4.62 -2.93 15.83
CA TRP A 267 5.37 -3.29 17.03
C TRP A 267 6.88 -3.14 16.80
N ALA A 268 7.40 -3.65 15.69
CA ALA A 268 8.81 -3.54 15.35
C ALA A 268 9.26 -2.09 15.15
N ARG A 269 8.44 -1.24 14.54
CA ARG A 269 8.72 0.21 14.43
C ARG A 269 8.82 0.88 15.80
N ASN A 270 7.93 0.53 16.73
CA ASN A 270 7.94 1.09 18.08
C ASN A 270 9.14 0.60 18.92
N GLN A 271 9.78 -0.51 18.50
CA GLN A 271 11.01 -1.03 19.11
C GLN A 271 12.28 -0.52 18.40
N GLU A 272 12.15 0.31 17.38
CA GLU A 272 13.30 0.81 16.64
C GLU A 272 14.29 1.52 17.59
N ALA A 273 15.38 0.82 17.86
CA ALA A 273 16.58 1.44 18.39
C ALA A 273 17.12 2.41 17.33
N GLU A 274 17.67 3.52 17.78
CA GLU A 274 18.38 4.41 16.87
C GLU A 274 19.49 3.63 16.15
N LEU A 275 19.72 3.94 14.88
CA LEU A 275 20.87 3.43 14.13
C LEU A 275 22.14 3.69 14.94
N PRO A 276 22.97 2.67 15.23
CA PRO A 276 24.19 2.86 16.02
C PRO A 276 25.24 3.58 15.19
N ARG A 277 25.04 4.88 14.98
CA ARG A 277 25.95 5.73 14.19
C ARG A 277 27.27 5.91 14.91
N LYS A 278 28.36 5.82 14.14
CA LYS A 278 29.72 6.02 14.61
C LYS A 278 30.54 6.64 13.48
N GLU A 279 31.05 7.83 13.69
CA GLU A 279 31.79 8.58 12.68
C GLU A 279 30.99 8.68 11.36
N ASN A 280 31.54 8.21 10.25
CA ASN A 280 30.92 8.24 8.93
C ASN A 280 30.14 6.96 8.59
N GLY A 281 29.77 6.14 9.59
CA GLY A 281 29.11 4.86 9.36
C GLY A 281 28.33 4.36 10.56
N LEU A 282 28.27 3.02 10.70
CA LEU A 282 27.58 2.33 11.78
C LEU A 282 28.57 1.54 12.64
N ASP A 283 28.34 1.47 13.95
CA ASP A 283 29.17 0.68 14.88
C ASP A 283 28.91 -0.82 14.69
N VAL A 284 29.93 -1.55 14.28
CA VAL A 284 29.87 -3.00 14.01
C VAL A 284 29.59 -3.80 15.28
N SER A 285 30.12 -3.40 16.44
CA SER A 285 29.92 -4.10 17.69
C SER A 285 28.44 -4.06 18.12
N SER A 286 27.83 -2.89 18.05
CA SER A 286 26.41 -2.71 18.34
C SER A 286 25.52 -3.53 17.38
N LEU A 287 25.83 -3.50 16.07
CA LEU A 287 25.09 -4.26 15.07
C LEU A 287 25.20 -5.78 15.30
N ARG A 288 26.38 -6.30 15.70
CA ARG A 288 26.58 -7.72 15.99
C ARG A 288 25.78 -8.20 17.21
N ASN A 289 25.59 -7.34 18.18
CA ASN A 289 24.88 -7.67 19.42
C ASN A 289 23.35 -7.48 19.32
N MET A 290 22.85 -6.96 18.20
CA MET A 290 21.41 -6.80 17.97
C MET A 290 20.76 -8.13 17.55
N PRO A 291 19.47 -8.35 17.88
CA PRO A 291 18.68 -9.41 17.28
C PRO A 291 18.70 -9.30 15.74
N ASP A 292 18.81 -10.44 15.05
CA ASP A 292 18.97 -10.48 13.59
C ASP A 292 17.88 -9.70 12.85
N ALA A 293 16.62 -9.87 13.23
CA ALA A 293 15.49 -9.19 12.59
C ALA A 293 15.56 -7.66 12.75
N LEU A 294 16.02 -7.15 13.90
CA LEU A 294 16.19 -5.71 14.13
C LEU A 294 17.38 -5.17 13.33
N ARG A 295 18.52 -5.87 13.37
CA ARG A 295 19.71 -5.52 12.59
C ARG A 295 19.40 -5.41 11.10
N ASP A 296 18.78 -6.44 10.53
CA ASP A 296 18.48 -6.51 9.10
C ASP A 296 17.52 -5.38 8.68
N ARG A 297 16.56 -5.05 9.53
CA ARG A 297 15.66 -3.94 9.34
C ARG A 297 16.36 -2.58 9.34
N LEU A 298 17.24 -2.35 10.32
CA LEU A 298 18.01 -1.12 10.43
C LEU A 298 19.00 -0.96 9.26
N LEU A 299 19.66 -2.05 8.84
CA LEU A 299 20.52 -2.05 7.67
C LEU A 299 19.78 -1.71 6.39
N LEU A 300 18.56 -2.25 6.20
CA LEU A 300 17.74 -1.94 5.03
C LEU A 300 17.29 -0.47 5.04
N ALA A 301 16.90 0.07 6.20
CA ALA A 301 16.56 1.46 6.34
C ALA A 301 17.76 2.37 6.02
N TRP A 302 18.92 2.05 6.58
CA TRP A 302 20.17 2.79 6.34
C TRP A 302 20.57 2.82 4.86
N LEU A 303 20.47 1.69 4.15
CA LEU A 303 20.76 1.63 2.72
C LEU A 303 19.83 2.55 1.91
N ARG A 304 18.54 2.56 2.24
CA ARG A 304 17.53 3.41 1.58
C ARG A 304 17.73 4.89 1.87
N GLU A 305 18.00 5.25 3.12
CA GLU A 305 18.33 6.62 3.52
C GLU A 305 19.58 7.13 2.82
N SER A 306 20.53 6.23 2.57
CA SER A 306 21.77 6.53 1.85
C SER A 306 21.60 6.60 0.33
N GLY A 307 20.40 6.40 -0.21
CA GLY A 307 20.11 6.50 -1.64
C GLY A 307 20.58 5.32 -2.48
N ILE A 308 20.90 4.16 -1.87
CA ILE A 308 21.27 2.97 -2.61
C ILE A 308 20.04 2.39 -3.34
N PRO A 309 20.04 2.28 -4.67
CA PRO A 309 18.90 1.79 -5.43
C PRO A 309 18.66 0.29 -5.21
N ASP A 310 17.43 -0.17 -5.45
CA ASP A 310 17.04 -1.58 -5.52
C ASP A 310 17.52 -2.46 -4.35
N CYS A 311 17.58 -1.88 -3.13
CA CYS A 311 17.97 -2.60 -1.92
C CYS A 311 16.86 -3.49 -1.38
N GLY A 312 17.18 -4.76 -1.13
CA GLY A 312 16.32 -5.76 -0.56
C GLY A 312 17.03 -6.69 0.42
N PHE A 313 16.42 -7.84 0.66
CA PHE A 313 16.96 -8.87 1.55
C PHE A 313 18.35 -9.36 1.13
N SER A 314 18.63 -9.49 -0.18
CA SER A 314 19.91 -9.95 -0.70
C SER A 314 21.06 -9.01 -0.34
N GLU A 315 20.85 -7.71 -0.39
CA GLU A 315 21.86 -6.71 -0.05
C GLU A 315 22.15 -6.69 1.44
N VAL A 316 21.09 -6.77 2.25
CA VAL A 316 21.20 -6.89 3.72
C VAL A 316 21.96 -8.16 4.10
N ALA A 317 21.64 -9.30 3.48
CA ALA A 317 22.32 -10.57 3.73
C ALA A 317 23.83 -10.48 3.43
N LYS A 318 24.23 -9.87 2.29
CA LYS A 318 25.63 -9.62 1.95
C LYS A 318 26.36 -8.75 2.99
N ILE A 319 25.68 -7.72 3.50
CA ILE A 319 26.24 -6.86 4.56
C ILE A 319 26.37 -7.65 5.87
N THR A 320 25.35 -8.42 6.23
CA THR A 320 25.38 -9.28 7.41
C THR A 320 26.53 -10.28 7.37
N GLU A 321 26.84 -10.86 6.21
CA GLU A 321 28.01 -11.71 6.04
C GLU A 321 29.32 -11.01 6.38
N ILE A 322 29.54 -9.79 5.90
CA ILE A 322 30.79 -9.04 6.22
C ILE A 322 30.80 -8.52 7.66
N LEU A 323 29.64 -8.38 8.29
CA LEU A 323 29.56 -8.03 9.71
C LEU A 323 29.97 -9.17 10.62
N ILE A 324 29.49 -10.39 10.34
CA ILE A 324 29.66 -11.56 11.23
C ILE A 324 30.99 -12.27 10.99
N SER A 325 31.42 -12.41 9.73
CA SER A 325 32.61 -13.16 9.37
C SER A 325 33.89 -12.34 9.60
N GLU A 326 34.82 -12.88 10.40
CA GLU A 326 36.17 -12.32 10.58
C GLU A 326 37.13 -12.72 9.45
N SER A 327 36.85 -13.80 8.75
CA SER A 327 37.72 -14.41 7.74
C SER A 327 37.44 -13.99 6.28
N LYS A 328 36.33 -13.27 6.04
CA LYS A 328 35.94 -12.82 4.68
C LYS A 328 36.41 -11.39 4.40
N PRO A 329 36.55 -11.02 3.10
CA PRO A 329 36.84 -9.64 2.73
C PRO A 329 35.84 -8.70 3.41
N ALA A 330 36.35 -7.65 4.02
CA ALA A 330 35.54 -6.67 4.72
C ALA A 330 34.80 -5.73 3.74
N LYS A 331 34.45 -6.21 2.53
CA LYS A 331 33.81 -5.45 1.46
C LYS A 331 32.78 -6.32 0.73
N THR A 332 31.63 -5.74 0.40
CA THR A 332 30.62 -6.35 -0.50
C THR A 332 30.09 -5.32 -1.50
N ASN A 333 29.70 -5.81 -2.68
CA ASN A 333 29.13 -5.00 -3.74
C ASN A 333 27.62 -4.80 -3.53
N LEU A 334 27.17 -3.59 -3.82
CA LEU A 334 25.77 -3.16 -3.78
C LEU A 334 25.33 -2.64 -5.15
N PRO A 335 24.03 -2.54 -5.44
CA PRO A 335 23.52 -1.98 -6.67
C PRO A 335 24.02 -0.55 -6.93
N GLY A 336 24.04 -0.13 -8.20
CA GLY A 336 24.47 1.21 -8.59
C GLY A 336 25.97 1.46 -8.41
N ASN A 337 26.80 0.41 -8.50
CA ASN A 337 28.26 0.49 -8.29
C ASN A 337 28.68 1.01 -6.91
N HIS A 338 27.81 0.85 -5.90
CA HIS A 338 28.10 1.15 -4.51
C HIS A 338 28.75 -0.04 -3.82
N HIS A 339 29.39 0.21 -2.68
CA HIS A 339 29.98 -0.86 -1.88
C HIS A 339 29.73 -0.61 -0.40
N ALA A 340 29.49 -1.68 0.37
CA ALA A 340 29.58 -1.63 1.81
C ALA A 340 30.95 -2.18 2.26
N ARG A 341 31.60 -1.51 3.22
CA ARG A 341 32.90 -1.90 3.74
C ARG A 341 32.93 -1.84 5.26
N ARG A 342 33.60 -2.82 5.85
CA ARG A 342 33.91 -2.85 7.29
C ARG A 342 35.39 -2.58 7.52
N ARG A 343 35.70 -1.53 8.29
CA ARG A 343 37.09 -1.20 8.68
C ARG A 343 37.12 -0.59 10.08
N ALA A 344 38.04 -0.97 10.92
CA ALA A 344 38.25 -0.44 12.26
C ALA A 344 36.99 -0.43 13.14
N GLY A 345 36.13 -1.45 13.04
CA GLY A 345 34.89 -1.53 13.81
C GLY A 345 33.75 -0.65 13.30
N ILE A 346 33.88 -0.10 12.10
CA ILE A 346 32.88 0.74 11.45
C ILE A 346 32.43 0.07 10.15
N LEU A 347 31.12 0.03 9.90
CA LEU A 347 30.50 -0.28 8.63
C LEU A 347 30.16 1.02 7.92
N PHE A 348 30.66 1.23 6.69
CA PHE A 348 30.40 2.43 5.90
C PHE A 348 30.12 2.09 4.43
N LEU A 349 29.53 3.05 3.71
CA LEU A 349 29.25 2.97 2.28
C LEU A 349 30.32 3.72 1.49
N GLU A 350 30.73 3.12 0.39
CA GLU A 350 31.53 3.77 -0.65
C GLU A 350 30.62 4.02 -1.84
N PHE A 351 30.57 5.27 -2.27
CA PHE A 351 29.81 5.70 -3.44
C PHE A 351 30.74 5.70 -4.66
N PRO A 352 30.20 5.46 -5.88
CA PRO A 352 30.99 5.63 -7.09
C PRO A 352 31.53 7.06 -7.14
N ASP A 353 32.78 7.21 -7.55
CA ASP A 353 33.36 8.53 -7.80
C ASP A 353 32.47 9.27 -8.81
N ALA A 354 32.04 10.48 -8.49
CA ALA A 354 31.38 11.35 -9.46
C ALA A 354 32.33 11.49 -10.64
N GLU A 355 31.89 11.06 -11.84
CA GLU A 355 32.74 11.03 -13.03
C GLU A 355 33.49 12.34 -13.23
N GLY A 356 34.80 12.28 -13.07
CA GLY A 356 35.84 13.00 -13.77
C GLY A 356 35.70 14.51 -13.91
N GLU A 357 36.10 15.28 -12.90
CA GLU A 357 36.97 16.43 -13.16
C GLU A 357 38.42 15.97 -12.98
N ASN A 358 39.02 15.54 -14.07
CA ASN A 358 40.46 15.33 -14.18
C ASN A 358 41.07 16.73 -14.37
N PRO A 359 41.71 17.36 -13.39
CA PRO A 359 42.50 18.56 -13.67
C PRO A 359 43.73 18.12 -14.43
N LYS A 360 43.84 18.55 -15.68
CA LYS A 360 45.08 18.56 -16.41
C LYS A 360 46.06 19.53 -15.81
#